data_752bceb10e99e7e92d82ffcb17c3fc4c
#
_entry.id   752bceb10e99e7e92d82ffcb17c3fc4c
#
_cell.length_a   1.000
_cell.length_b   1.000
_cell.length_c   1.000
_cell.angle_alpha   90.00
_cell.angle_beta   90.00
_cell.angle_gamma   90.00
#
_symmetry.space_group_name_H-M   'P 1'
#
loop_
_entity.id
_entity.type
_entity.pdbx_description
1 polymer ?
#
loop_
_entity_poly.entity_id
_entity_poly.type
_entity_poly.pdbx_seq_one_letter_code
_entity_poly.pdbx_strand_id
1 'polypeptide(L)'
;MTNGTGSDIVADFRMGLDLVKRYPVMAAPPLIAMAVVFVLTLLFFGGAATMVAVGGLAGRGAGLAGAVVGGAFLFLVFIAVSMLVNLISSAVVVVMAKDALGSREPSLGDAFAAVMARLSDVVVASVLFAVIVGIASLFLVIPGIIAGFFLMFTLPAVLLDNVGAIDGIKRSATLVKNNLGPVLGLAIGAIVAAVIMAIASMILGVVPVIGQLASMLLAGAFFAYLTVVAVRVYQTLPRR
;
A
#
# COMPACT_ATOMS: atom_id res chain seq x y z
N MET A 1 -36.31 -5.16 -6.70
CA MET A 1 -35.33 -5.92 -5.88
C MET A 1 -34.24 -6.38 -6.84
N THR A 2 -33.22 -5.55 -7.06
CA THR A 2 -32.12 -5.84 -7.95
C THR A 2 -31.11 -6.72 -7.21
N ASN A 3 -30.79 -7.87 -7.81
CA ASN A 3 -29.81 -8.83 -7.31
C ASN A 3 -28.41 -8.17 -7.27
N GLY A 4 -28.07 -7.56 -6.14
CA GLY A 4 -26.92 -6.72 -6.00
C GLY A 4 -25.67 -7.44 -5.53
N THR A 5 -25.03 -8.30 -6.31
CA THR A 5 -23.71 -8.77 -5.87
C THR A 5 -22.69 -8.96 -7.01
N GLY A 6 -23.09 -9.13 -8.25
CA GLY A 6 -22.12 -9.34 -9.33
C GLY A 6 -21.98 -8.17 -10.31
N SER A 7 -23.09 -7.50 -10.64
CA SER A 7 -23.11 -6.37 -11.58
C SER A 7 -22.47 -5.10 -10.98
N ASP A 8 -22.61 -4.90 -9.68
CA ASP A 8 -22.11 -3.70 -9.00
C ASP A 8 -20.59 -3.72 -8.87
N ILE A 9 -20.00 -4.89 -8.59
CA ILE A 9 -18.54 -5.03 -8.44
C ILE A 9 -17.84 -4.78 -9.79
N VAL A 10 -18.34 -5.32 -10.89
CA VAL A 10 -17.77 -5.07 -12.23
C VAL A 10 -17.87 -3.59 -12.58
N ALA A 11 -18.99 -2.95 -12.22
CA ALA A 11 -19.15 -1.51 -12.41
C ALA A 11 -18.15 -0.70 -11.57
N ASP A 12 -17.86 -1.11 -10.33
CA ASP A 12 -16.87 -0.47 -9.46
C ASP A 12 -15.45 -0.58 -10.03
N PHE A 13 -15.09 -1.76 -10.56
CA PHE A 13 -13.80 -1.95 -11.23
C PHE A 13 -13.68 -1.12 -12.51
N ARG A 14 -14.73 -1.04 -13.35
CA ARG A 14 -14.74 -0.19 -14.56
C ARG A 14 -14.59 1.29 -14.19
N MET A 15 -15.36 1.77 -13.22
CA MET A 15 -15.27 3.15 -12.77
C MET A 15 -13.90 3.49 -12.19
N GLY A 16 -13.30 2.57 -11.40
CA GLY A 16 -11.93 2.76 -10.91
C GLY A 16 -10.93 2.95 -12.05
N LEU A 17 -11.07 2.15 -13.12
CA LEU A 17 -10.21 2.28 -14.31
C LEU A 17 -10.41 3.62 -15.04
N ASP A 18 -11.66 4.05 -15.19
CA ASP A 18 -12.00 5.32 -15.84
C ASP A 18 -11.47 6.51 -15.03
N LEU A 19 -11.56 6.46 -13.70
CA LEU A 19 -11.04 7.51 -12.83
C LEU A 19 -9.52 7.62 -12.89
N VAL A 20 -8.79 6.50 -12.88
CA VAL A 20 -7.32 6.52 -13.00
C VAL A 20 -6.88 7.03 -14.37
N LYS A 21 -7.59 6.67 -15.45
CA LYS A 21 -7.35 7.22 -16.79
C LYS A 21 -7.62 8.71 -16.86
N ARG A 22 -8.69 9.18 -16.20
CA ARG A 22 -9.07 10.60 -16.17
C ARG A 22 -8.12 11.44 -15.32
N TYR A 23 -7.62 10.87 -14.23
CA TYR A 23 -6.74 11.54 -13.28
C TYR A 23 -5.42 10.77 -13.08
N PRO A 24 -4.51 10.80 -14.05
CA PRO A 24 -3.25 10.04 -13.98
C PRO A 24 -2.35 10.50 -12.82
N VAL A 25 -2.58 11.70 -12.29
CA VAL A 25 -1.89 12.21 -11.09
C VAL A 25 -2.06 11.31 -9.86
N MET A 26 -3.10 10.48 -9.82
CA MET A 26 -3.30 9.50 -8.74
C MET A 26 -2.23 8.39 -8.70
N ALA A 27 -1.51 8.17 -9.80
CA ALA A 27 -0.38 7.27 -9.83
C ALA A 27 0.93 7.92 -9.31
N ALA A 28 0.95 9.24 -9.12
CA ALA A 28 2.15 9.94 -8.68
C ALA A 28 2.62 9.54 -7.27
N PRO A 29 1.77 9.42 -6.21
CA PRO A 29 2.23 9.04 -4.89
C PRO A 29 2.96 7.69 -4.86
N PRO A 30 2.44 6.57 -5.41
CA PRO A 30 3.16 5.31 -5.41
C PRO A 30 4.43 5.36 -6.27
N LEU A 31 4.45 6.10 -7.37
CA LEU A 31 5.65 6.27 -8.19
C LEU A 31 6.74 7.05 -7.44
N ILE A 32 6.37 8.12 -6.75
CA ILE A 32 7.31 8.88 -5.91
C ILE A 32 7.83 8.00 -4.78
N ALA A 33 6.96 7.24 -4.11
CA ALA A 33 7.38 6.32 -3.05
C ALA A 33 8.36 5.26 -3.58
N MET A 34 8.08 4.67 -4.74
CA MET A 34 8.99 3.70 -5.38
C MET A 34 10.33 4.33 -5.74
N ALA A 35 10.34 5.56 -6.27
CA ALA A 35 11.58 6.28 -6.58
C ALA A 35 12.39 6.58 -5.31
N VAL A 36 11.75 7.04 -4.24
CA VAL A 36 12.40 7.30 -2.95
C VAL A 36 12.98 6.01 -2.37
N VAL A 37 12.21 4.92 -2.32
CA VAL A 37 12.68 3.64 -1.82
C VAL A 37 13.83 3.09 -2.68
N PHE A 38 13.78 3.26 -4.00
CA PHE A 38 14.87 2.89 -4.91
C PHE A 38 16.15 3.64 -4.59
N VAL A 39 16.09 4.96 -4.43
CA VAL A 39 17.26 5.78 -4.03
C VAL A 39 17.79 5.35 -2.68
N LEU A 40 16.91 5.13 -1.68
CA LEU A 40 17.29 4.61 -0.37
C LEU A 40 17.98 3.25 -0.48
N THR A 41 17.51 2.38 -1.36
CA THR A 41 18.10 1.06 -1.61
C THR A 41 19.51 1.18 -2.17
N LEU A 42 19.72 2.07 -3.15
CA LEU A 42 21.04 2.32 -3.71
C LEU A 42 22.02 2.88 -2.66
N LEU A 43 21.55 3.83 -1.83
CA LEU A 43 22.37 4.41 -0.77
C LEU A 43 22.70 3.37 0.32
N PHE A 44 21.74 2.54 0.70
CA PHE A 44 21.94 1.51 1.71
C PHE A 44 22.90 0.41 1.22
N PHE A 45 22.60 -0.20 0.09
CA PHE A 45 23.41 -1.30 -0.45
C PHE A 45 24.75 -0.83 -1.00
N GLY A 46 24.82 0.36 -1.61
CA GLY A 46 26.07 0.99 -2.03
C GLY A 46 26.96 1.33 -0.84
N GLY A 47 26.39 1.89 0.23
CA GLY A 47 27.10 2.18 1.49
C GLY A 47 27.55 0.92 2.21
N ALA A 48 26.72 -0.11 2.26
CA ALA A 48 27.06 -1.39 2.87
C ALA A 48 28.20 -2.08 2.12
N ALA A 49 28.20 -2.08 0.80
CA ALA A 49 29.26 -2.65 -0.03
C ALA A 49 30.60 -1.94 0.22
N THR A 50 30.58 -0.61 0.32
CA THR A 50 31.80 0.17 0.63
C THR A 50 32.30 -0.09 2.05
N MET A 51 31.40 -0.21 3.04
CA MET A 51 31.80 -0.56 4.43
C MET A 51 32.42 -1.95 4.52
N VAL A 52 31.88 -2.96 3.81
CA VAL A 52 32.44 -4.29 3.75
C VAL A 52 33.82 -4.30 3.07
N ALA A 53 33.96 -3.54 1.98
CA ALA A 53 35.23 -3.44 1.26
C ALA A 53 36.30 -2.75 2.12
N VAL A 54 35.98 -1.64 2.78
CA VAL A 54 36.92 -0.90 3.64
C VAL A 54 37.19 -1.65 4.96
N GLY A 55 36.18 -2.28 5.57
CA GLY A 55 36.33 -3.08 6.79
C GLY A 55 37.13 -4.37 6.56
N GLY A 56 37.02 -4.97 5.38
CA GLY A 56 37.85 -6.12 4.96
C GLY A 56 39.34 -5.76 4.82
N LEU A 57 39.64 -4.52 4.44
CA LEU A 57 41.00 -4.00 4.34
C LEU A 57 41.59 -3.59 5.70
N ALA A 58 40.74 -3.18 6.67
CA ALA A 58 41.15 -2.68 7.98
C ALA A 58 41.44 -3.79 9.03
N GLY A 59 41.29 -5.05 8.69
CA GLY A 59 41.82 -6.23 9.44
C GLY A 59 41.08 -6.64 10.71
N ARG A 60 40.55 -7.84 10.65
CA ARG A 60 40.49 -8.90 11.66
C ARG A 60 39.79 -8.62 13.01
N GLY A 61 38.59 -9.17 13.17
CA GLY A 61 37.93 -9.51 14.45
C GLY A 61 36.96 -8.44 14.97
N ALA A 62 37.41 -7.32 15.47
CA ALA A 62 36.56 -6.26 16.04
C ALA A 62 35.79 -5.47 14.96
N GLY A 63 36.32 -5.37 13.74
CA GLY A 63 35.68 -4.70 12.60
C GLY A 63 34.43 -5.43 12.08
N LEU A 64 34.44 -6.77 12.09
CA LEU A 64 33.30 -7.58 11.61
C LEU A 64 32.10 -7.49 12.56
N ALA A 65 32.31 -7.55 13.87
CA ALA A 65 31.21 -7.45 14.83
C ALA A 65 30.55 -6.05 14.77
N GLY A 66 31.35 -4.98 14.68
CA GLY A 66 30.85 -3.62 14.50
C GLY A 66 30.11 -3.42 13.17
N ALA A 67 30.61 -4.01 12.07
CA ALA A 67 29.95 -3.95 10.76
C ALA A 67 28.61 -4.71 10.74
N VAL A 68 28.52 -5.87 11.42
CA VAL A 68 27.28 -6.64 11.52
C VAL A 68 26.24 -5.89 12.35
N VAL A 69 26.61 -5.38 13.53
CA VAL A 69 25.67 -4.64 14.40
C VAL A 69 25.24 -3.31 13.76
N GLY A 70 26.20 -2.55 13.22
CA GLY A 70 25.91 -1.30 12.52
C GLY A 70 25.07 -1.53 11.25
N GLY A 71 25.39 -2.56 10.48
CA GLY A 71 24.63 -2.96 9.30
C GLY A 71 23.20 -3.39 9.64
N ALA A 72 23.01 -4.17 10.69
CA ALA A 72 21.69 -4.58 11.17
C ALA A 72 20.85 -3.36 11.62
N PHE A 73 21.44 -2.42 12.36
CA PHE A 73 20.76 -1.20 12.76
C PHE A 73 20.34 -0.36 11.55
N LEU A 74 21.27 -0.11 10.61
CA LEU A 74 20.98 0.63 9.37
C LEU A 74 19.90 -0.07 8.54
N PHE A 75 19.91 -1.40 8.51
CA PHE A 75 18.87 -2.19 7.82
C PHE A 75 17.48 -2.01 8.45
N LEU A 76 17.39 -1.98 9.78
CA LEU A 76 16.14 -1.69 10.48
C LEU A 76 15.66 -0.28 10.19
N VAL A 77 16.55 0.72 10.18
CA VAL A 77 16.22 2.09 9.80
C VAL A 77 15.73 2.15 8.35
N PHE A 78 16.41 1.48 7.42
CA PHE A 78 15.99 1.39 6.03
C PHE A 78 14.58 0.79 5.87
N ILE A 79 14.30 -0.31 6.56
CA ILE A 79 12.96 -0.92 6.57
C ILE A 79 11.93 0.07 7.11
N ALA A 80 12.20 0.68 8.27
CA ALA A 80 11.26 1.60 8.91
C ALA A 80 10.93 2.81 8.01
N VAL A 81 11.94 3.43 7.41
CA VAL A 81 11.75 4.55 6.48
C VAL A 81 11.00 4.11 5.23
N SER A 82 11.34 2.97 4.64
CA SER A 82 10.66 2.43 3.47
C SER A 82 9.19 2.12 3.77
N MET A 83 8.89 1.56 4.94
CA MET A 83 7.50 1.32 5.37
C MET A 83 6.74 2.63 5.54
N LEU A 84 7.35 3.66 6.14
CA LEU A 84 6.72 4.96 6.34
C LEU A 84 6.42 5.65 5.00
N VAL A 85 7.35 5.62 4.05
CA VAL A 85 7.17 6.18 2.71
C VAL A 85 6.00 5.50 1.98
N ASN A 86 5.94 4.17 2.02
CA ASN A 86 4.83 3.41 1.41
C ASN A 86 3.49 3.68 2.10
N LEU A 87 3.50 3.81 3.43
CA LEU A 87 2.31 4.14 4.21
C LEU A 87 1.74 5.51 3.83
N ILE A 88 2.59 6.55 3.81
CA ILE A 88 2.19 7.89 3.42
C ILE A 88 1.65 7.89 1.99
N SER A 89 2.34 7.22 1.07
CA SER A 89 1.89 7.07 -0.32
C SER A 89 0.49 6.44 -0.39
N SER A 90 0.26 5.35 0.32
CA SER A 90 -1.04 4.67 0.37
C SER A 90 -2.15 5.59 0.92
N ALA A 91 -1.84 6.30 2.00
CA ALA A 91 -2.76 7.24 2.64
C ALA A 91 -3.12 8.39 1.70
N VAL A 92 -2.15 8.95 0.98
CA VAL A 92 -2.36 10.02 -0.01
C VAL A 92 -3.27 9.55 -1.14
N VAL A 93 -3.04 8.35 -1.69
CA VAL A 93 -3.93 7.79 -2.73
C VAL A 93 -5.35 7.60 -2.23
N VAL A 94 -5.56 7.20 -0.96
CA VAL A 94 -6.91 7.07 -0.37
C VAL A 94 -7.63 8.41 -0.34
N VAL A 95 -6.95 9.49 0.04
CA VAL A 95 -7.54 10.85 0.05
C VAL A 95 -7.84 11.31 -1.37
N MET A 96 -6.90 11.16 -2.30
CA MET A 96 -7.10 11.50 -3.72
C MET A 96 -8.25 10.69 -4.34
N ALA A 97 -8.40 9.42 -3.98
CA ALA A 97 -9.51 8.59 -4.44
C ALA A 97 -10.87 9.11 -3.95
N LYS A 98 -10.94 9.56 -2.68
CA LYS A 98 -12.15 10.22 -2.15
C LYS A 98 -12.52 11.45 -2.97
N ASP A 99 -11.55 12.31 -3.27
CA ASP A 99 -11.79 13.55 -4.02
C ASP A 99 -12.25 13.26 -5.45
N ALA A 100 -11.58 12.33 -6.14
CA ALA A 100 -11.96 11.88 -7.49
C ALA A 100 -13.38 11.28 -7.54
N LEU A 101 -13.76 10.48 -6.56
CA LEU A 101 -15.12 9.92 -6.43
C LEU A 101 -16.16 10.99 -6.10
N GLY A 102 -15.78 12.03 -5.38
CA GLY A 102 -16.61 13.21 -5.09
C GLY A 102 -16.68 14.23 -6.22
N SER A 103 -16.22 13.90 -7.43
CA SER A 103 -16.14 14.80 -8.58
C SER A 103 -15.29 16.06 -8.35
N ARG A 104 -14.34 15.98 -7.43
CA ARG A 104 -13.31 16.98 -7.20
C ARG A 104 -12.04 16.59 -7.93
N GLU A 105 -11.30 17.57 -8.40
CA GLU A 105 -10.00 17.32 -9.00
C GLU A 105 -9.01 16.87 -7.90
N PRO A 106 -8.42 15.65 -7.98
CA PRO A 106 -7.53 15.18 -6.94
C PRO A 106 -6.21 15.96 -6.98
N SER A 107 -5.90 16.64 -5.86
CA SER A 107 -4.66 17.39 -5.66
C SER A 107 -3.68 16.60 -4.80
N LEU A 108 -2.45 16.41 -5.29
CA LEU A 108 -1.38 15.76 -4.53
C LEU A 108 -1.02 16.54 -3.27
N GLY A 109 -0.94 17.88 -3.38
CA GLY A 109 -0.56 18.75 -2.27
C GLY A 109 -1.60 18.73 -1.14
N ASP A 110 -2.89 18.86 -1.49
CA ASP A 110 -3.97 18.87 -0.49
C ASP A 110 -4.12 17.50 0.17
N ALA A 111 -4.01 16.42 -0.62
CA ALA A 111 -4.04 15.07 -0.09
C ALA A 111 -2.86 14.78 0.85
N PHE A 112 -1.66 15.23 0.50
CA PHE A 112 -0.49 15.12 1.36
C PHE A 112 -0.66 15.91 2.66
N ALA A 113 -1.14 17.15 2.59
CA ALA A 113 -1.41 17.98 3.76
C ALA A 113 -2.46 17.33 4.68
N ALA A 114 -3.54 16.77 4.12
CA ALA A 114 -4.57 16.07 4.88
C ALA A 114 -4.02 14.83 5.60
N VAL A 115 -3.12 14.07 4.97
CA VAL A 115 -2.45 12.91 5.60
C VAL A 115 -1.51 13.37 6.70
N MET A 116 -0.71 14.43 6.47
CA MET A 116 0.20 14.97 7.48
C MET A 116 -0.53 15.49 8.72
N ALA A 117 -1.70 16.10 8.56
CA ALA A 117 -2.54 16.54 9.67
C ALA A 117 -3.00 15.38 10.59
N ARG A 118 -3.00 14.14 10.08
CA ARG A 118 -3.43 12.93 10.82
C ARG A 118 -2.36 11.85 10.84
N LEU A 119 -1.09 12.22 10.67
CA LEU A 119 0.01 11.27 10.54
C LEU A 119 0.10 10.32 11.73
N SER A 120 -0.13 10.80 12.95
CA SER A 120 -0.13 9.97 14.16
C SER A 120 -1.17 8.85 14.10
N ASP A 121 -2.41 9.17 13.73
CA ASP A 121 -3.48 8.17 13.61
C ASP A 121 -3.17 7.16 12.51
N VAL A 122 -2.67 7.63 11.37
CA VAL A 122 -2.30 6.80 10.22
C VAL A 122 -1.15 5.85 10.58
N VAL A 123 -0.12 6.35 11.24
CA VAL A 123 1.03 5.52 11.67
C VAL A 123 0.59 4.50 12.72
N VAL A 124 -0.14 4.92 13.75
CA VAL A 124 -0.61 4.01 14.80
C VAL A 124 -1.53 2.94 14.22
N ALA A 125 -2.47 3.30 13.35
CA ALA A 125 -3.36 2.34 12.69
C ALA A 125 -2.57 1.31 11.88
N SER A 126 -1.54 1.74 11.17
CA SER A 126 -0.72 0.86 10.33
C SER A 126 0.19 -0.04 11.15
N VAL A 127 0.75 0.46 12.24
CA VAL A 127 1.53 -0.37 13.19
C VAL A 127 0.63 -1.43 13.82
N LEU A 128 -0.56 -1.06 14.29
CA LEU A 128 -1.52 -2.00 14.85
C LEU A 128 -1.96 -3.03 13.82
N PHE A 129 -2.25 -2.60 12.58
CA PHE A 129 -2.54 -3.50 11.47
C PHE A 129 -1.41 -4.50 11.25
N ALA A 130 -0.16 -4.03 11.14
CA ALA A 130 1.00 -4.87 10.93
C ALA A 130 1.23 -5.86 12.08
N VAL A 131 1.03 -5.43 13.33
CA VAL A 131 1.14 -6.29 14.52
C VAL A 131 0.04 -7.36 14.51
N ILE A 132 -1.21 -7.00 14.27
CA ILE A 132 -2.33 -7.95 14.28
C ILE A 132 -2.13 -9.00 13.16
N VAL A 133 -1.87 -8.54 11.94
CA VAL A 133 -1.66 -9.42 10.78
C VAL A 133 -0.38 -10.26 10.96
N GLY A 134 0.69 -9.65 11.46
CA GLY A 134 1.96 -10.31 11.73
C GLY A 134 1.82 -11.41 12.75
N ILE A 135 1.21 -11.16 13.91
CA ILE A 135 0.96 -12.18 14.93
C ILE A 135 0.07 -13.30 14.38
N ALA A 136 -1.01 -12.94 13.67
CA ALA A 136 -1.89 -13.94 13.06
C ALA A 136 -1.14 -14.82 12.05
N SER A 137 -0.21 -14.24 11.29
CA SER A 137 0.62 -14.97 10.31
C SER A 137 1.68 -15.87 10.93
N LEU A 138 2.13 -15.57 12.18
CA LEU A 138 3.05 -16.42 12.92
C LEU A 138 2.43 -17.79 13.28
N PHE A 139 1.13 -17.82 13.54
CA PHE A 139 0.43 -19.08 13.82
C PHE A 139 0.21 -19.91 12.55
N LEU A 140 -0.21 -19.26 11.47
CA LEU A 140 -0.41 -19.87 10.14
C LEU A 140 -0.63 -18.73 9.13
N VAL A 141 -0.25 -18.92 7.88
CA VAL A 141 -0.47 -17.93 6.79
C VAL A 141 -1.96 -17.61 6.63
N ILE A 142 -2.84 -18.60 6.76
CA ILE A 142 -4.29 -18.43 6.59
C ILE A 142 -4.91 -17.44 7.60
N PRO A 143 -4.67 -17.53 8.93
CA PRO A 143 -5.13 -16.51 9.87
C PRO A 143 -4.65 -15.10 9.56
N GLY A 144 -3.41 -14.96 9.07
CA GLY A 144 -2.87 -13.66 8.64
C GLY A 144 -3.63 -13.06 7.45
N ILE A 145 -3.95 -13.88 6.45
CA ILE A 145 -4.78 -13.46 5.30
C ILE A 145 -6.17 -13.05 5.76
N ILE A 146 -6.79 -13.82 6.65
CA ILE A 146 -8.10 -13.51 7.22
C ILE A 146 -8.05 -12.17 7.99
N ALA A 147 -7.06 -11.97 8.85
CA ALA A 147 -6.88 -10.73 9.58
C ALA A 147 -6.70 -9.53 8.63
N GLY A 148 -5.85 -9.66 7.61
CA GLY A 148 -5.65 -8.63 6.58
C GLY A 148 -6.94 -8.32 5.82
N PHE A 149 -7.74 -9.33 5.50
CA PHE A 149 -9.04 -9.17 4.85
C PHE A 149 -10.02 -8.36 5.72
N PHE A 150 -10.13 -8.66 7.02
CA PHE A 150 -11.00 -7.90 7.92
C PHE A 150 -10.52 -6.47 8.17
N LEU A 151 -9.24 -6.21 8.04
CA LEU A 151 -8.62 -4.91 8.32
C LEU A 151 -8.32 -4.09 7.06
N MET A 152 -8.72 -4.53 5.87
CA MET A 152 -8.37 -3.89 4.60
C MET A 152 -8.89 -2.44 4.46
N PHE A 153 -9.95 -2.08 5.17
CA PHE A 153 -10.53 -0.74 5.17
C PHE A 153 -10.07 0.14 6.33
N THR A 154 -9.03 -0.26 7.09
CA THR A 154 -8.54 0.53 8.23
C THR A 154 -8.10 1.93 7.83
N LEU A 155 -7.27 2.08 6.78
CA LEU A 155 -6.85 3.39 6.28
C LEU A 155 -8.01 4.25 5.76
N PRO A 156 -8.90 3.73 4.88
CA PRO A 156 -10.14 4.45 4.52
C PRO A 156 -10.95 4.89 5.74
N ALA A 157 -11.12 4.05 6.76
CA ALA A 157 -11.88 4.41 7.96
C ALA A 157 -11.23 5.58 8.73
N VAL A 158 -9.92 5.53 8.96
CA VAL A 158 -9.18 6.59 9.67
C VAL A 158 -9.24 7.92 8.90
N LEU A 159 -9.02 7.89 7.59
CA LEU A 159 -8.87 9.10 6.77
C LEU A 159 -10.21 9.70 6.31
N LEU A 160 -11.17 8.85 5.96
CA LEU A 160 -12.43 9.32 5.37
C LEU A 160 -13.51 9.61 6.41
N ASP A 161 -13.55 8.82 7.48
CA ASP A 161 -14.52 8.98 8.57
C ASP A 161 -13.97 9.80 9.74
N ASN A 162 -12.70 10.25 9.67
CA ASN A 162 -12.04 11.04 10.70
C ASN A 162 -12.04 10.40 12.10
N VAL A 163 -11.92 9.07 12.18
CA VAL A 163 -11.84 8.32 13.44
C VAL A 163 -10.38 8.06 13.84
N GLY A 164 -10.15 7.79 15.12
CA GLY A 164 -8.82 7.40 15.61
C GLY A 164 -8.39 6.00 15.12
N ALA A 165 -7.13 5.66 15.30
CA ALA A 165 -6.53 4.41 14.80
C ALA A 165 -7.29 3.15 15.27
N ILE A 166 -7.58 3.04 16.58
CA ILE A 166 -8.26 1.86 17.15
C ILE A 166 -9.70 1.75 16.62
N ASP A 167 -10.41 2.87 16.53
CA ASP A 167 -11.79 2.88 16.02
C ASP A 167 -11.82 2.59 14.52
N GLY A 168 -10.82 3.02 13.76
CA GLY A 168 -10.63 2.65 12.36
C GLY A 168 -10.49 1.14 12.15
N ILE A 169 -9.70 0.47 12.99
CA ILE A 169 -9.56 -0.99 12.99
C ILE A 169 -10.89 -1.69 13.30
N LYS A 170 -11.56 -1.29 14.39
CA LYS A 170 -12.86 -1.84 14.78
C LYS A 170 -13.91 -1.64 13.68
N ARG A 171 -13.92 -0.44 13.09
CA ARG A 171 -14.85 -0.09 12.03
C ARG A 171 -14.60 -0.90 10.76
N SER A 172 -13.34 -1.09 10.36
CA SER A 172 -12.99 -1.97 9.25
C SER A 172 -13.49 -3.39 9.49
N ALA A 173 -13.17 -3.98 10.63
CA ALA A 173 -13.57 -5.35 10.96
C ALA A 173 -15.12 -5.52 10.98
N THR A 174 -15.84 -4.57 11.57
CA THR A 174 -17.31 -4.59 11.64
C THR A 174 -17.92 -4.44 10.24
N LEU A 175 -17.41 -3.51 9.43
CA LEU A 175 -17.90 -3.27 8.08
C LEU A 175 -17.72 -4.49 7.19
N VAL A 176 -16.55 -5.13 7.24
CA VAL A 176 -16.27 -6.37 6.48
C VAL A 176 -17.16 -7.50 6.96
N LYS A 177 -17.29 -7.71 8.27
CA LYS A 177 -18.14 -8.75 8.86
C LYS A 177 -19.60 -8.64 8.40
N ASN A 178 -20.12 -7.42 8.34
CA ASN A 178 -21.52 -7.17 7.98
C ASN A 178 -21.76 -7.21 6.46
N ASN A 179 -20.69 -7.15 5.64
CA ASN A 179 -20.76 -7.05 4.19
C ASN A 179 -19.84 -8.06 3.49
N LEU A 180 -19.76 -9.30 3.97
CA LEU A 180 -18.83 -10.31 3.45
C LEU A 180 -18.96 -10.55 1.94
N GLY A 181 -20.17 -10.59 1.38
CA GLY A 181 -20.40 -10.85 -0.03
C GLY A 181 -19.71 -9.81 -0.95
N PRO A 182 -20.06 -8.52 -0.85
CA PRO A 182 -19.41 -7.46 -1.63
C PRO A 182 -17.90 -7.37 -1.40
N VAL A 183 -17.45 -7.55 -0.15
CA VAL A 183 -16.00 -7.47 0.17
C VAL A 183 -15.22 -8.68 -0.37
N LEU A 184 -15.79 -9.88 -0.34
CA LEU A 184 -15.21 -11.04 -1.01
C LEU A 184 -15.13 -10.84 -2.52
N GLY A 185 -16.18 -10.27 -3.13
CA GLY A 185 -16.16 -9.92 -4.54
C GLY A 185 -15.04 -8.94 -4.88
N LEU A 186 -14.83 -7.90 -4.06
CA LEU A 186 -13.69 -6.99 -4.19
C LEU A 186 -12.36 -7.74 -4.09
N ALA A 187 -12.20 -8.62 -3.09
CA ALA A 187 -10.98 -9.38 -2.91
C ALA A 187 -10.67 -10.31 -4.08
N ILE A 188 -11.67 -11.04 -4.58
CA ILE A 188 -11.52 -11.91 -5.74
C ILE A 188 -11.19 -11.09 -6.99
N GLY A 189 -11.89 -9.98 -7.22
CA GLY A 189 -11.61 -9.08 -8.35
C GLY A 189 -10.19 -8.49 -8.27
N ALA A 190 -9.74 -8.11 -7.07
CA ALA A 190 -8.38 -7.63 -6.86
C ALA A 190 -7.32 -8.73 -7.12
N ILE A 191 -7.59 -9.97 -6.72
CA ILE A 191 -6.70 -11.10 -7.00
C ILE A 191 -6.61 -11.34 -8.51
N VAL A 192 -7.73 -11.37 -9.23
CA VAL A 192 -7.76 -11.54 -10.70
C VAL A 192 -6.98 -10.41 -11.37
N ALA A 193 -7.22 -9.16 -10.96
CA ALA A 193 -6.50 -8.02 -11.50
C ALA A 193 -4.99 -8.10 -11.19
N ALA A 194 -4.59 -8.56 -9.99
CA ALA A 194 -3.20 -8.76 -9.62
C ALA A 194 -2.51 -9.85 -10.45
N VAL A 195 -3.21 -10.95 -10.76
CA VAL A 195 -2.68 -12.01 -11.64
C VAL A 195 -2.45 -11.47 -13.05
N ILE A 196 -3.40 -10.72 -13.61
CA ILE A 196 -3.25 -10.08 -14.93
C ILE A 196 -2.04 -9.14 -14.92
N MET A 197 -1.91 -8.35 -13.84
CA MET A 197 -0.80 -7.43 -13.66
C MET A 197 0.54 -8.16 -13.56
N ALA A 198 0.60 -9.27 -12.83
CA ALA A 198 1.81 -10.10 -12.71
C ALA A 198 2.26 -10.66 -14.07
N ILE A 199 1.31 -11.15 -14.87
CA ILE A 199 1.59 -11.63 -16.22
C ILE A 199 2.12 -10.49 -17.12
N ALA A 200 1.48 -9.31 -17.07
CA ALA A 200 1.93 -8.15 -17.82
C ALA A 200 3.35 -7.72 -17.43
N SER A 201 3.65 -7.70 -16.12
CA SER A 201 4.97 -7.36 -15.60
C SER A 201 6.04 -8.40 -16.00
N MET A 202 5.66 -9.67 -16.05
CA MET A 202 6.57 -10.75 -16.50
C MET A 202 6.93 -10.58 -17.99
N ILE A 203 5.96 -10.23 -18.83
CA ILE A 203 6.18 -9.99 -20.26
C ILE A 203 7.07 -8.75 -20.45
N LEU A 204 6.78 -7.66 -19.75
CA LEU A 204 7.58 -6.44 -19.81
C LEU A 204 9.01 -6.66 -19.31
N GLY A 205 9.19 -7.50 -18.28
CA GLY A 205 10.49 -7.81 -17.70
C GLY A 205 11.49 -8.50 -18.64
N VAL A 206 11.02 -9.03 -19.78
CA VAL A 206 11.90 -9.60 -20.82
C VAL A 206 12.82 -8.54 -21.45
N VAL A 207 12.39 -7.27 -21.48
CA VAL A 207 13.20 -6.17 -22.02
C VAL A 207 13.96 -5.49 -20.89
N PRO A 208 15.29 -5.65 -20.80
CA PRO A 208 16.08 -5.04 -19.73
C PRO A 208 15.93 -3.51 -19.72
N VAL A 209 15.99 -2.90 -18.57
CA VAL A 209 15.88 -1.46 -18.29
C VAL A 209 14.52 -0.86 -18.69
N ILE A 210 14.16 -0.89 -19.98
CA ILE A 210 12.90 -0.30 -20.48
C ILE A 210 11.69 -1.05 -19.91
N GLY A 211 11.74 -2.38 -19.92
CA GLY A 211 10.67 -3.21 -19.36
C GLY A 211 10.55 -3.05 -17.84
N GLN A 212 11.67 -2.89 -17.14
CA GLN A 212 11.66 -2.61 -15.70
C GLN A 212 11.00 -1.27 -15.38
N LEU A 213 11.34 -0.21 -16.11
CA LEU A 213 10.72 1.10 -15.95
C LEU A 213 9.24 1.07 -16.30
N ALA A 214 8.85 0.39 -17.38
CA ALA A 214 7.46 0.22 -17.77
C ALA A 214 6.67 -0.56 -16.70
N SER A 215 7.24 -1.64 -16.14
CA SER A 215 6.63 -2.41 -15.05
C SER A 215 6.45 -1.57 -13.79
N MET A 216 7.39 -0.70 -13.47
CA MET A 216 7.31 0.21 -12.33
C MET A 216 6.15 1.22 -12.49
N LEU A 217 6.05 1.85 -13.67
CA LEU A 217 4.95 2.77 -13.98
C LEU A 217 3.59 2.06 -13.92
N LEU A 218 3.51 0.87 -14.50
CA LEU A 218 2.31 0.05 -14.50
C LEU A 218 1.91 -0.37 -13.07
N ALA A 219 2.88 -0.74 -12.23
CA ALA A 219 2.63 -1.09 -10.82
C ALA A 219 2.08 0.09 -10.02
N GLY A 220 2.62 1.30 -10.20
CA GLY A 220 2.11 2.51 -9.56
C GLY A 220 0.67 2.84 -9.97
N ALA A 221 0.37 2.78 -11.27
CA ALA A 221 -0.99 2.98 -11.77
C ALA A 221 -1.96 1.90 -11.28
N PHE A 222 -1.52 0.65 -11.23
CA PHE A 222 -2.30 -0.47 -10.72
C PHE A 222 -2.61 -0.34 -9.23
N PHE A 223 -1.64 0.09 -8.43
CA PHE A 223 -1.84 0.36 -7.01
C PHE A 223 -2.88 1.46 -6.79
N ALA A 224 -2.78 2.57 -7.51
CA ALA A 224 -3.77 3.65 -7.47
C ALA A 224 -5.16 3.13 -7.88
N TYR A 225 -5.25 2.34 -8.94
CA TYR A 225 -6.48 1.72 -9.41
C TYR A 225 -7.16 0.86 -8.32
N LEU A 226 -6.44 -0.07 -7.71
CA LEU A 226 -7.01 -0.93 -6.65
C LEU A 226 -7.45 -0.10 -5.44
N THR A 227 -6.70 0.94 -5.09
CA THR A 227 -7.06 1.83 -3.98
C THR A 227 -8.35 2.60 -4.28
N VAL A 228 -8.53 3.11 -5.50
CA VAL A 228 -9.78 3.78 -5.92
C VAL A 228 -10.97 2.82 -5.80
N VAL A 229 -10.84 1.59 -6.32
CA VAL A 229 -11.89 0.59 -6.22
C VAL A 229 -12.22 0.26 -4.75
N ALA A 230 -11.20 0.08 -3.91
CA ALA A 230 -11.38 -0.19 -2.49
C ALA A 230 -12.09 0.97 -1.75
N VAL A 231 -11.69 2.22 -2.02
CA VAL A 231 -12.32 3.41 -1.44
C VAL A 231 -13.78 3.53 -1.88
N ARG A 232 -14.06 3.27 -3.16
CA ARG A 232 -15.43 3.29 -3.68
C ARG A 232 -16.30 2.23 -2.99
N VAL A 233 -15.84 0.99 -2.94
CA VAL A 233 -16.57 -0.08 -2.23
C VAL A 233 -16.78 0.31 -0.77
N TYR A 234 -15.75 0.82 -0.09
CA TYR A 234 -15.87 1.33 1.28
C TYR A 234 -16.99 2.36 1.45
N GLN A 235 -17.13 3.29 0.50
CA GLN A 235 -18.16 4.35 0.56
C GLN A 235 -19.57 3.85 0.23
N THR A 236 -19.70 2.79 -0.57
CA THR A 236 -20.99 2.23 -0.99
C THR A 236 -21.54 1.17 -0.05
N LEU A 237 -20.70 0.59 0.84
CA LEU A 237 -21.14 -0.43 1.78
C LEU A 237 -22.11 0.13 2.82
N PRO A 238 -23.22 -0.59 3.10
CA PRO A 238 -24.18 -0.18 4.13
C PRO A 238 -23.54 -0.22 5.51
N ARG A 239 -23.65 0.87 6.22
CA ARG A 239 -23.13 1.06 7.59
C ARG A 239 -24.22 0.68 8.59
N ARG A 240 -24.34 -0.62 8.88
CA ARG A 240 -25.27 -1.14 9.88
C ARG A 240 -24.57 -1.37 11.20
#